data_f5b4b9dfd79724e4cf5be05d036280f0
#
_entry.id   f5b4b9dfd79724e4cf5be05d036280f0
#
_cell.length_a   1.000
_cell.length_b   1.000
_cell.length_c   1.000
_cell.angle_alpha   90.00
_cell.angle_beta   90.00
_cell.angle_gamma   90.00
#
_symmetry.space_group_name_H-M   'P 1'
#
loop_
_entity.id
_entity.type
_entity.pdbx_description
1 polymer ?
#
loop_
_entity_poly.entity_id
_entity_poly.type
_entity_poly.pdbx_seq_one_letter_code
_entity_poly.pdbx_strand_id
1 'polypeptide(L)'
;MNEKKDLLNDLKIDRSEDNKPESSFIKRLGFVLVSIIILFLVLTQLGFLSQDEIIEVNAYKAKSANQSNNSTSSVLDASGYVTARMQATVSSKITGKVLEVYIEEGMFVEKDQILAQLDDSTVQAELKFAETQLEEARRVFNRTLELRKDNLASQASLDAAESQLDGLKARLDISKQIVSDMKIRAPFSGVVINKAAQPGEMISPVSAGGGFTRTGIGTIVDMDSLEVEVDVNESYINRGSTWSASYNKSKCLS
;
A
#
# COMPACT_ATOMS: atom_id res chain seq x y z
N MET A 1 58.50 8.41 -57.87
CA MET A 1 58.60 7.68 -56.58
C MET A 1 59.05 8.63 -55.46
N ASN A 2 58.67 9.91 -55.55
CA ASN A 2 59.05 10.92 -54.55
C ASN A 2 57.88 11.63 -53.87
N GLU A 3 56.65 11.36 -54.30
CA GLU A 3 55.46 12.04 -53.78
C GLU A 3 54.94 11.52 -52.42
N LYS A 4 55.41 10.36 -51.96
CA LYS A 4 55.02 9.76 -50.66
C LYS A 4 55.92 10.15 -49.49
N LYS A 5 56.99 10.84 -49.70
CA LYS A 5 57.93 11.30 -48.66
C LYS A 5 57.58 12.69 -48.14
N ASP A 6 56.94 13.52 -48.95
CA ASP A 6 56.54 14.87 -48.49
C ASP A 6 55.34 14.88 -47.60
N LEU A 7 54.41 13.91 -47.73
CA LEU A 7 53.24 13.75 -46.86
C LEU A 7 53.55 13.21 -45.44
N LEU A 8 54.75 12.68 -45.25
CA LEU A 8 55.21 12.17 -43.95
C LEU A 8 55.97 13.22 -43.13
N ASN A 9 56.34 14.34 -43.70
CA ASN A 9 56.99 15.43 -42.96
C ASN A 9 56.00 16.40 -42.31
N ASP A 10 54.74 16.46 -42.78
CA ASP A 10 53.70 17.31 -42.20
C ASP A 10 53.08 16.71 -40.94
N LEU A 11 53.43 15.47 -40.60
CA LEU A 11 52.94 14.77 -39.40
C LEU A 11 53.93 14.79 -38.23
N LYS A 12 55.00 15.57 -38.33
CA LYS A 12 55.93 15.70 -37.20
C LYS A 12 55.45 16.75 -36.23
N ILE A 13 54.68 16.32 -35.21
CA ILE A 13 54.29 17.13 -34.08
C ILE A 13 55.53 17.46 -33.25
N ASP A 14 55.94 18.70 -33.32
CA ASP A 14 57.01 19.27 -32.52
C ASP A 14 56.56 19.32 -31.03
N ARG A 15 57.17 18.47 -30.20
CA ARG A 15 56.98 18.43 -28.76
C ARG A 15 58.13 19.17 -28.10
N SER A 16 58.06 20.48 -28.11
CA SER A 16 58.91 21.28 -27.21
C SER A 16 58.27 22.63 -26.94
N GLU A 17 57.42 22.65 -25.89
CA GLU A 17 57.35 23.83 -25.03
C GLU A 17 57.03 23.36 -23.61
N ASP A 18 58.08 23.33 -22.80
CA ASP A 18 58.05 23.33 -21.34
C ASP A 18 57.32 24.57 -20.84
N ASN A 19 56.04 24.47 -20.58
CA ASN A 19 55.37 25.45 -19.74
C ASN A 19 55.34 24.93 -18.28
N LYS A 20 56.30 25.40 -17.51
CA LYS A 20 56.25 25.31 -16.07
C LYS A 20 54.95 25.99 -15.58
N PRO A 21 54.09 25.30 -14.86
CA PRO A 21 52.94 25.96 -14.27
C PRO A 21 53.43 26.82 -13.09
N GLU A 22 53.17 28.10 -13.21
CA GLU A 22 53.43 29.08 -12.16
C GLU A 22 52.79 28.66 -10.82
N SER A 23 53.51 28.90 -9.76
CA SER A 23 53.25 28.54 -8.35
C SER A 23 51.93 29.07 -7.77
N SER A 24 51.10 29.74 -8.57
CA SER A 24 49.81 30.27 -8.17
C SER A 24 48.71 29.19 -8.09
N PHE A 25 48.82 28.09 -8.89
CA PHE A 25 47.84 27.02 -8.87
C PHE A 25 47.92 26.18 -7.59
N ILE A 26 49.14 25.92 -7.12
CA ILE A 26 49.38 25.17 -5.85
C ILE A 26 48.88 25.97 -4.65
N LYS A 27 49.03 27.29 -4.66
CA LYS A 27 48.51 28.16 -3.59
C LYS A 27 46.96 28.22 -3.58
N ARG A 28 46.33 28.22 -4.77
CA ARG A 28 44.87 28.18 -4.87
C ARG A 28 44.28 26.80 -4.48
N LEU A 29 44.99 25.72 -4.86
CA LEU A 29 44.62 24.38 -4.45
C LEU A 29 44.73 24.17 -2.94
N GLY A 30 45.79 24.72 -2.32
CA GLY A 30 45.98 24.75 -0.84
C GLY A 30 44.85 25.51 -0.14
N PHE A 31 44.45 26.67 -0.68
CA PHE A 31 43.36 27.46 -0.08
C PHE A 31 41.99 26.73 -0.15
N VAL A 32 41.71 26.03 -1.26
CA VAL A 32 40.49 25.20 -1.40
C VAL A 32 40.51 24.04 -0.41
N LEU A 33 41.66 23.40 -0.22
CA LEU A 33 41.78 22.26 0.70
C LEU A 33 41.61 22.70 2.15
N VAL A 34 42.19 23.86 2.54
CA VAL A 34 41.98 24.45 3.87
C VAL A 34 40.51 24.86 4.08
N SER A 35 39.87 25.43 3.07
CA SER A 35 38.46 25.79 3.12
C SER A 35 37.54 24.56 3.32
N ILE A 36 37.84 23.43 2.67
CA ILE A 36 37.09 22.17 2.84
C ILE A 36 37.30 21.60 4.24
N ILE A 37 38.52 21.68 4.78
CA ILE A 37 38.82 21.22 6.14
C ILE A 37 38.09 22.08 7.19
N ILE A 38 38.05 23.40 7.01
CA ILE A 38 37.31 24.30 7.88
C ILE A 38 35.80 24.03 7.79
N LEU A 39 35.26 23.81 6.58
CA LEU A 39 33.87 23.47 6.40
C LEU A 39 33.52 22.13 7.08
N PHE A 40 34.39 21.13 6.96
CA PHE A 40 34.24 19.83 7.63
C PHE A 40 34.29 19.96 9.16
N LEU A 41 35.20 20.79 9.71
CA LEU A 41 35.27 21.08 11.13
C LEU A 41 34.05 21.84 11.65
N VAL A 42 33.50 22.76 10.86
CA VAL A 42 32.27 23.48 11.22
C VAL A 42 31.07 22.53 11.20
N LEU A 43 30.97 21.62 10.21
CA LEU A 43 29.93 20.61 10.14
C LEU A 43 29.96 19.60 11.28
N THR A 44 31.16 19.24 11.78
CA THR A 44 31.29 18.36 12.95
C THR A 44 30.97 19.09 14.26
N GLN A 45 31.25 20.39 14.35
CA GLN A 45 30.90 21.22 15.52
C GLN A 45 29.40 21.54 15.59
N LEU A 46 28.69 21.60 14.44
CA LEU A 46 27.24 21.81 14.39
C LEU A 46 26.41 20.55 14.73
N GLY A 47 27.05 19.44 15.09
CA GLY A 47 26.32 18.24 15.54
C GLY A 47 25.44 17.58 14.48
N PHE A 48 25.67 17.86 13.17
CA PHE A 48 24.81 17.33 12.10
C PHE A 48 25.08 15.84 11.78
N LEU A 49 26.13 15.25 12.38
CA LEU A 49 26.54 13.85 12.14
C LEU A 49 26.39 12.92 13.35
N SER A 50 25.75 13.37 14.41
CA SER A 50 25.52 12.52 15.58
C SER A 50 24.18 12.85 16.24
N GLN A 51 23.10 12.50 15.55
CA GLN A 51 21.88 12.13 16.23
C GLN A 51 21.85 10.59 16.29
N ASP A 52 22.66 10.03 17.13
CA ASP A 52 22.37 8.73 17.72
C ASP A 52 21.18 8.95 18.65
N GLU A 53 19.97 8.68 18.15
CA GLU A 53 18.81 8.47 18.99
C GLU A 53 19.13 7.28 19.89
N ILE A 54 19.60 7.57 21.10
CA ILE A 54 19.78 6.55 22.14
C ILE A 54 18.36 6.12 22.51
N ILE A 55 17.91 5.02 21.93
CA ILE A 55 16.71 4.33 22.39
C ILE A 55 17.06 3.85 23.81
N GLU A 56 16.54 4.53 24.84
CA GLU A 56 16.62 4.05 26.21
C GLU A 56 15.81 2.76 26.31
N VAL A 57 16.50 1.65 26.12
CA VAL A 57 15.92 0.33 26.38
C VAL A 57 15.97 0.10 27.87
N ASN A 58 14.85 0.26 28.55
CA ASN A 58 14.71 -0.15 29.94
C ASN A 58 14.80 -1.68 30.02
N ALA A 59 16.01 -2.18 30.18
CA ALA A 59 16.22 -3.60 30.44
C ALA A 59 15.85 -3.90 31.90
N TYR A 60 14.65 -4.41 32.09
CA TYR A 60 14.29 -4.98 33.38
C TYR A 60 14.99 -6.32 33.52
N LYS A 61 15.96 -6.39 34.44
CA LYS A 61 16.54 -7.66 34.86
C LYS A 61 15.44 -8.50 35.49
N ALA A 62 15.02 -9.57 34.82
CA ALA A 62 14.07 -10.50 35.37
C ALA A 62 14.62 -10.99 36.73
N LYS A 63 13.99 -10.53 37.83
CA LYS A 63 14.23 -11.10 39.15
C LYS A 63 13.67 -12.51 39.09
N SER A 64 14.52 -13.51 39.23
CA SER A 64 14.06 -14.85 39.54
C SER A 64 13.11 -14.74 40.73
N ALA A 65 11.84 -15.06 40.52
CA ALA A 65 10.89 -15.16 41.61
C ALA A 65 11.49 -16.17 42.59
N ASN A 66 11.86 -15.69 43.79
CA ASN A 66 12.24 -16.59 44.87
C ASN A 66 11.16 -17.66 44.94
N GLN A 67 11.58 -18.91 44.86
CA GLN A 67 10.75 -20.06 45.20
C GLN A 67 10.22 -19.88 46.63
N SER A 68 9.14 -19.12 46.79
CA SER A 68 8.23 -19.36 47.88
C SER A 68 7.62 -20.73 47.58
N ASN A 69 7.75 -21.66 48.53
CA ASN A 69 7.31 -23.05 48.50
C ASN A 69 5.77 -23.21 48.34
N ASN A 70 5.17 -22.54 47.38
CA ASN A 70 3.94 -22.95 46.75
C ASN A 70 4.35 -23.58 45.42
N SER A 71 4.57 -24.85 45.43
CA SER A 71 4.66 -25.68 44.25
C SER A 71 3.32 -25.69 43.52
N THR A 72 3.01 -24.59 42.86
CA THR A 72 2.19 -24.68 41.66
C THR A 72 3.07 -25.39 40.63
N SER A 73 3.01 -26.73 40.68
CA SER A 73 3.62 -27.52 39.62
C SER A 73 3.11 -26.97 38.30
N SER A 74 4.02 -26.52 37.43
CA SER A 74 3.67 -26.21 36.07
C SER A 74 2.90 -27.38 35.51
N VAL A 75 1.63 -27.16 35.20
CA VAL A 75 0.74 -28.24 34.75
C VAL A 75 0.97 -28.53 33.27
N LEU A 76 1.53 -27.53 32.56
CA LEU A 76 1.73 -27.58 31.13
C LEU A 76 2.86 -26.63 30.72
N ASP A 77 3.83 -27.14 29.95
CA ASP A 77 4.74 -26.34 29.15
C ASP A 77 4.28 -26.42 27.68
N ALA A 78 3.94 -25.27 27.12
CA ALA A 78 3.50 -25.18 25.74
C ALA A 78 4.26 -24.05 25.03
N SER A 79 4.60 -24.27 23.77
CA SER A 79 5.14 -23.24 22.90
C SER A 79 4.03 -22.65 22.03
N GLY A 80 4.15 -21.38 21.71
CA GLY A 80 3.17 -20.70 20.89
C GLY A 80 3.73 -19.41 20.30
N TYR A 81 2.96 -18.80 19.45
CA TYR A 81 3.28 -17.53 18.81
C TYR A 81 2.09 -16.57 18.91
N VAL A 82 2.43 -15.29 18.80
CA VAL A 82 1.42 -14.24 18.79
C VAL A 82 0.99 -14.03 17.35
N THR A 83 -0.30 -14.16 17.10
CA THR A 83 -0.92 -13.90 15.80
C THR A 83 -1.94 -12.79 15.92
N ALA A 84 -2.22 -12.10 14.84
CA ALA A 84 -3.31 -11.15 14.84
C ALA A 84 -4.62 -11.88 14.52
N ARG A 85 -5.65 -11.67 15.34
CA ARG A 85 -6.98 -12.22 15.10
C ARG A 85 -7.59 -11.72 13.79
N MET A 86 -7.39 -10.42 13.48
CA MET A 86 -7.87 -9.82 12.25
C MET A 86 -6.69 -9.56 11.33
N GLN A 87 -6.56 -10.40 10.31
CA GLN A 87 -5.63 -10.26 9.21
C GLN A 87 -6.37 -10.45 7.90
N ALA A 88 -6.18 -9.54 6.94
CA ALA A 88 -6.78 -9.67 5.63
C ALA A 88 -5.81 -9.28 4.53
N THR A 89 -5.70 -10.14 3.52
CA THR A 89 -5.09 -9.77 2.24
C THR A 89 -6.15 -9.09 1.40
N VAL A 90 -5.97 -7.79 1.16
CA VAL A 90 -6.90 -6.99 0.38
C VAL A 90 -6.64 -7.21 -1.09
N SER A 91 -7.69 -7.58 -1.83
CA SER A 91 -7.66 -7.79 -3.28
C SER A 91 -8.70 -6.94 -3.98
N SER A 92 -8.60 -6.84 -5.31
CA SER A 92 -9.64 -6.23 -6.13
C SER A 92 -10.82 -7.17 -6.28
N LYS A 93 -12.04 -6.63 -6.38
CA LYS A 93 -13.24 -7.39 -6.77
C LYS A 93 -13.33 -7.62 -8.27
N ILE A 94 -12.67 -6.78 -9.05
CA ILE A 94 -12.67 -6.80 -10.51
C ILE A 94 -11.26 -6.79 -11.06
N THR A 95 -11.07 -7.32 -12.25
CA THR A 95 -9.78 -7.30 -12.92
C THR A 95 -9.52 -5.92 -13.50
N GLY A 96 -8.35 -5.36 -13.23
CA GLY A 96 -7.95 -4.06 -13.76
C GLY A 96 -6.46 -3.80 -13.63
N LYS A 97 -5.99 -2.79 -14.36
CA LYS A 97 -4.62 -2.29 -14.24
C LYS A 97 -4.54 -1.33 -13.06
N VAL A 98 -3.53 -1.50 -12.22
CA VAL A 98 -3.26 -0.58 -11.11
C VAL A 98 -2.73 0.73 -11.67
N LEU A 99 -3.42 1.83 -11.35
CA LEU A 99 -2.97 3.16 -11.70
C LEU A 99 -2.02 3.69 -10.60
N GLU A 100 -2.47 3.66 -9.36
CA GLU A 100 -1.72 4.16 -8.20
C GLU A 100 -1.92 3.25 -6.98
N VAL A 101 -0.90 3.20 -6.12
CA VAL A 101 -0.92 2.50 -4.82
C VAL A 101 -0.53 3.51 -3.75
N TYR A 102 -1.39 3.68 -2.75
CA TYR A 102 -1.26 4.70 -1.69
C TYR A 102 -0.74 4.15 -0.36
N ILE A 103 -0.35 2.87 -0.33
CA ILE A 103 0.13 2.22 0.88
C ILE A 103 1.60 1.85 0.77
N GLU A 104 2.27 1.86 1.92
CA GLU A 104 3.61 1.34 2.12
C GLU A 104 3.63 0.38 3.32
N GLU A 105 4.62 -0.52 3.34
CA GLU A 105 4.81 -1.44 4.46
C GLU A 105 5.10 -0.68 5.75
N GLY A 106 4.45 -1.08 6.83
CA GLY A 106 4.51 -0.39 8.13
C GLY A 106 3.55 0.80 8.27
N MET A 107 2.83 1.19 7.21
CA MET A 107 1.88 2.30 7.26
C MET A 107 0.60 1.88 7.98
N PHE A 108 0.10 2.74 8.88
CA PHE A 108 -1.23 2.60 9.47
C PHE A 108 -2.29 3.09 8.49
N VAL A 109 -3.37 2.34 8.34
CA VAL A 109 -4.52 2.66 7.49
C VAL A 109 -5.81 2.59 8.28
N GLU A 110 -6.74 3.50 7.99
CA GLU A 110 -8.07 3.51 8.59
C GLU A 110 -9.04 2.67 7.76
N LYS A 111 -10.12 2.22 8.40
CA LYS A 111 -11.21 1.55 7.71
C LYS A 111 -11.76 2.43 6.59
N ASP A 112 -12.07 1.84 5.43
CA ASP A 112 -12.57 2.49 4.21
C ASP A 112 -11.57 3.45 3.54
N GLN A 113 -10.35 3.60 4.05
CA GLN A 113 -9.27 4.34 3.39
C GLN A 113 -8.93 3.70 2.04
N ILE A 114 -8.67 4.51 1.01
CA ILE A 114 -8.28 4.04 -0.32
C ILE A 114 -6.83 3.55 -0.25
N LEU A 115 -6.61 2.29 -0.63
CA LEU A 115 -5.29 1.63 -0.65
C LEU A 115 -4.66 1.67 -2.03
N ALA A 116 -5.49 1.53 -3.06
CA ALA A 116 -5.08 1.58 -4.45
C ALA A 116 -6.23 1.99 -5.35
N GLN A 117 -5.90 2.53 -6.51
CA GLN A 117 -6.83 2.87 -7.58
C GLN A 117 -6.49 2.09 -8.84
N LEU A 118 -7.50 1.48 -9.43
CA LEU A 118 -7.42 0.88 -10.77
C LEU A 118 -7.73 1.91 -11.85
N ASP A 119 -7.34 1.63 -13.09
CA ASP A 119 -7.70 2.43 -14.26
C ASP A 119 -9.20 2.33 -14.52
N ASP A 120 -9.92 3.39 -14.22
CA ASP A 120 -11.37 3.49 -14.30
C ASP A 120 -11.86 4.27 -15.53
N SER A 121 -10.98 4.63 -16.46
CA SER A 121 -11.26 5.50 -17.60
C SER A 121 -12.42 4.99 -18.46
N THR A 122 -12.43 3.71 -18.80
CA THR A 122 -13.51 3.07 -19.59
C THR A 122 -14.80 2.95 -18.80
N VAL A 123 -14.71 2.62 -17.52
CA VAL A 123 -15.88 2.43 -16.63
C VAL A 123 -16.54 3.77 -16.33
N GLN A 124 -15.77 4.84 -16.23
CA GLN A 124 -16.30 6.19 -16.11
C GLN A 124 -17.07 6.65 -17.36
N ALA A 125 -16.56 6.30 -18.55
CA ALA A 125 -17.27 6.57 -19.80
C ALA A 125 -18.60 5.80 -19.86
N GLU A 126 -18.61 4.55 -19.38
CA GLU A 126 -19.81 3.71 -19.31
C GLU A 126 -20.83 4.22 -18.29
N LEU A 127 -20.38 4.71 -17.15
CA LEU A 127 -21.21 5.39 -16.17
C LEU A 127 -21.90 6.63 -16.79
N LYS A 128 -21.13 7.49 -17.46
CA LYS A 128 -21.67 8.68 -18.12
C LYS A 128 -22.68 8.33 -19.20
N PHE A 129 -22.45 7.26 -19.93
CA PHE A 129 -23.43 6.76 -20.92
C PHE A 129 -24.73 6.32 -20.24
N ALA A 130 -24.66 5.55 -19.15
CA ALA A 130 -25.84 5.14 -18.38
C ALA A 130 -26.60 6.34 -17.79
N GLU A 131 -25.90 7.37 -17.32
CA GLU A 131 -26.50 8.63 -16.85
C GLU A 131 -27.28 9.32 -17.97
N THR A 132 -26.71 9.39 -19.17
CA THR A 132 -27.37 10.02 -20.32
C THR A 132 -28.63 9.25 -20.73
N GLN A 133 -28.59 7.91 -20.72
CA GLN A 133 -29.75 7.08 -21.02
C GLN A 133 -30.87 7.23 -19.99
N LEU A 134 -30.52 7.29 -18.70
CA LEU A 134 -31.49 7.55 -17.64
C LEU A 134 -32.16 8.91 -17.79
N GLU A 135 -31.39 9.95 -18.09
CA GLU A 135 -31.91 11.30 -18.30
C GLU A 135 -32.88 11.36 -19.49
N GLU A 136 -32.59 10.63 -20.58
CA GLU A 136 -33.52 10.52 -21.70
C GLU A 136 -34.82 9.80 -21.30
N ALA A 137 -34.72 8.66 -20.62
CA ALA A 137 -35.89 7.92 -20.15
C ALA A 137 -36.74 8.78 -19.18
N ARG A 138 -36.11 9.56 -18.33
CA ARG A 138 -36.78 10.48 -17.41
C ARG A 138 -37.57 11.58 -18.18
N ARG A 139 -36.99 12.09 -19.25
CA ARG A 139 -37.69 13.06 -20.11
C ARG A 139 -38.88 12.45 -20.82
N VAL A 140 -38.72 11.21 -21.32
CA VAL A 140 -39.81 10.46 -21.96
C VAL A 140 -40.94 10.18 -20.96
N PHE A 141 -40.62 9.68 -19.78
CA PHE A 141 -41.56 9.41 -18.70
C PHE A 141 -42.35 10.69 -18.33
N ASN A 142 -41.65 11.79 -18.07
CA ASN A 142 -42.28 13.04 -17.68
C ASN A 142 -43.25 13.56 -18.80
N ARG A 143 -42.83 13.48 -20.07
CA ARG A 143 -43.64 13.85 -21.20
C ARG A 143 -44.91 12.97 -21.31
N THR A 144 -44.76 11.65 -21.15
CA THR A 144 -45.87 10.68 -21.19
C THR A 144 -46.82 10.93 -20.02
N LEU A 145 -46.30 11.24 -18.85
CA LEU A 145 -47.09 11.59 -17.66
C LEU A 145 -47.97 12.84 -17.89
N GLU A 146 -47.40 13.87 -18.51
CA GLU A 146 -48.13 15.10 -18.86
C GLU A 146 -49.23 14.81 -19.91
N LEU A 147 -48.89 14.10 -20.98
CA LEU A 147 -49.86 13.66 -21.98
C LEU A 147 -50.97 12.78 -21.39
N ARG A 148 -50.65 11.99 -20.39
CA ARG A 148 -51.65 11.15 -19.67
C ARG A 148 -52.61 12.00 -18.86
N LYS A 149 -52.13 13.06 -18.19
CA LYS A 149 -53.01 14.03 -17.49
C LYS A 149 -54.04 14.67 -18.41
N ASP A 150 -53.62 14.95 -19.66
CA ASP A 150 -54.48 15.54 -20.67
C ASP A 150 -55.30 14.46 -21.43
N ASN A 151 -55.29 13.18 -21.00
CA ASN A 151 -55.93 12.04 -21.65
C ASN A 151 -55.45 11.76 -23.09
N LEU A 152 -54.25 12.24 -23.46
CA LEU A 152 -53.66 12.05 -24.79
C LEU A 152 -52.74 10.81 -24.87
N ALA A 153 -52.42 10.18 -23.73
CA ALA A 153 -51.64 8.94 -23.66
C ALA A 153 -52.41 7.84 -22.94
N SER A 154 -52.17 6.56 -23.31
CA SER A 154 -52.75 5.41 -22.64
C SER A 154 -52.04 5.10 -21.29
N GLN A 155 -52.73 4.42 -20.37
CA GLN A 155 -52.10 3.96 -19.12
C GLN A 155 -50.95 2.99 -19.44
N ALA A 156 -51.12 2.10 -20.39
CA ALA A 156 -50.08 1.17 -20.78
C ALA A 156 -48.79 1.84 -21.30
N SER A 157 -48.93 3.02 -21.97
CA SER A 157 -47.73 3.76 -22.41
C SER A 157 -47.00 4.46 -21.25
N LEU A 158 -47.74 4.89 -20.22
CA LEU A 158 -47.14 5.43 -19.01
C LEU A 158 -46.42 4.33 -18.24
N ASP A 159 -47.06 3.18 -18.01
CA ASP A 159 -46.48 2.04 -17.30
C ASP A 159 -45.23 1.50 -18.02
N ALA A 160 -45.22 1.52 -19.35
CA ALA A 160 -44.06 1.14 -20.15
C ALA A 160 -42.88 2.16 -19.95
N ALA A 161 -43.19 3.47 -19.95
CA ALA A 161 -42.18 4.49 -19.75
C ALA A 161 -41.62 4.47 -18.31
N GLU A 162 -42.46 4.17 -17.32
CA GLU A 162 -42.06 4.00 -15.92
C GLU A 162 -41.13 2.79 -15.76
N SER A 163 -41.52 1.63 -16.30
CA SER A 163 -40.71 0.42 -16.28
C SER A 163 -39.35 0.61 -16.95
N GLN A 164 -39.31 1.34 -18.07
CA GLN A 164 -38.06 1.69 -18.76
C GLN A 164 -37.16 2.60 -17.89
N LEU A 165 -37.76 3.61 -17.25
CA LEU A 165 -37.04 4.51 -16.33
C LEU A 165 -36.42 3.74 -15.16
N ASP A 166 -37.19 2.84 -14.53
CA ASP A 166 -36.71 2.04 -13.40
C ASP A 166 -35.63 1.05 -13.81
N GLY A 167 -35.77 0.44 -14.99
CA GLY A 167 -34.72 -0.44 -15.53
C GLY A 167 -33.40 0.29 -15.77
N LEU A 168 -33.45 1.50 -16.33
CA LEU A 168 -32.25 2.31 -16.56
C LEU A 168 -31.66 2.88 -15.26
N LYS A 169 -32.49 3.17 -14.25
CA LYS A 169 -32.04 3.55 -12.92
C LYS A 169 -31.24 2.42 -12.26
N ALA A 170 -31.77 1.19 -12.31
CA ALA A 170 -31.04 0.01 -11.82
C ALA A 170 -29.71 -0.20 -12.59
N ARG A 171 -29.70 0.02 -13.91
CA ARG A 171 -28.47 -0.03 -14.72
C ARG A 171 -27.43 1.00 -14.29
N LEU A 172 -27.87 2.24 -14.02
CA LEU A 172 -26.99 3.30 -13.50
C LEU A 172 -26.37 2.91 -12.15
N ASP A 173 -27.17 2.33 -11.25
CA ASP A 173 -26.69 1.92 -9.92
C ASP A 173 -25.62 0.83 -10.03
N ILE A 174 -25.77 -0.12 -10.98
CA ILE A 174 -24.74 -1.11 -11.31
C ILE A 174 -23.45 -0.41 -11.78
N SER A 175 -23.55 0.53 -12.72
CA SER A 175 -22.38 1.24 -13.25
C SER A 175 -21.66 2.05 -12.17
N LYS A 176 -22.41 2.69 -11.25
CA LYS A 176 -21.83 3.37 -10.08
C LYS A 176 -21.09 2.42 -9.16
N GLN A 177 -21.65 1.23 -8.91
CA GLN A 177 -20.98 0.24 -8.07
C GLN A 177 -19.68 -0.25 -8.70
N ILE A 178 -19.65 -0.47 -10.01
CA ILE A 178 -18.42 -0.86 -10.72
C ILE A 178 -17.34 0.23 -10.59
N VAL A 179 -17.70 1.51 -10.77
CA VAL A 179 -16.76 2.63 -10.56
C VAL A 179 -16.27 2.69 -9.11
N SER A 180 -17.15 2.43 -8.14
CA SER A 180 -16.76 2.36 -6.73
C SER A 180 -15.78 1.22 -6.46
N ASP A 181 -15.95 0.07 -7.09
CA ASP A 181 -15.10 -1.11 -6.92
C ASP A 181 -13.73 -0.96 -7.61
N MET A 182 -13.52 0.07 -8.46
CA MET A 182 -12.21 0.46 -8.98
C MET A 182 -11.30 1.08 -7.91
N LYS A 183 -11.87 1.57 -6.80
CA LYS A 183 -11.13 2.09 -5.65
C LYS A 183 -11.10 1.03 -4.56
N ILE A 184 -9.93 0.47 -4.34
CA ILE A 184 -9.74 -0.60 -3.37
C ILE A 184 -9.52 0.02 -2.00
N ARG A 185 -10.32 -0.42 -1.01
CA ARG A 185 -10.37 0.18 0.32
C ARG A 185 -10.00 -0.83 1.40
N ALA A 186 -9.54 -0.31 2.54
CA ALA A 186 -9.27 -1.11 3.73
C ALA A 186 -10.57 -1.66 4.34
N PRO A 187 -10.65 -2.96 4.64
CA PRO A 187 -11.84 -3.54 5.28
C PRO A 187 -11.96 -3.18 6.77
N PHE A 188 -10.85 -2.90 7.42
CA PHE A 188 -10.74 -2.47 8.82
C PHE A 188 -9.47 -1.62 9.00
N SER A 189 -9.35 -0.96 10.15
CA SER A 189 -8.17 -0.17 10.50
C SER A 189 -7.06 -1.09 11.00
N GLY A 190 -5.82 -0.83 10.57
CA GLY A 190 -4.68 -1.65 10.95
C GLY A 190 -3.38 -1.23 10.28
N VAL A 191 -2.35 -2.04 10.42
CA VAL A 191 -1.02 -1.79 9.85
C VAL A 191 -0.82 -2.67 8.62
N VAL A 192 -0.29 -2.10 7.56
CA VAL A 192 0.10 -2.81 6.34
C VAL A 192 1.39 -3.56 6.60
N ILE A 193 1.36 -4.89 6.56
CA ILE A 193 2.55 -5.73 6.77
C ILE A 193 3.24 -6.15 5.48
N ASN A 194 2.53 -6.11 4.36
CA ASN A 194 3.07 -6.46 3.06
C ASN A 194 2.37 -5.65 1.97
N LYS A 195 3.17 -5.13 1.03
CA LYS A 195 2.71 -4.47 -0.20
C LYS A 195 3.04 -5.36 -1.39
N ALA A 196 2.02 -5.99 -1.98
CA ALA A 196 2.21 -6.95 -3.06
C ALA A 196 2.12 -6.31 -4.45
N ALA A 197 1.29 -5.27 -4.64
CA ALA A 197 1.02 -4.67 -5.93
C ALA A 197 1.85 -3.42 -6.20
N GLN A 198 2.18 -3.21 -7.48
CA GLN A 198 2.87 -2.02 -7.98
C GLN A 198 2.05 -1.32 -9.07
N PRO A 199 2.21 0.02 -9.23
CA PRO A 199 1.60 0.74 -10.34
C PRO A 199 1.98 0.13 -11.69
N GLY A 200 0.99 -0.03 -12.56
CA GLY A 200 1.16 -0.64 -13.88
C GLY A 200 0.89 -2.14 -13.94
N GLU A 201 0.81 -2.85 -12.82
CA GLU A 201 0.48 -4.28 -12.78
C GLU A 201 -1.01 -4.54 -13.01
N MET A 202 -1.31 -5.75 -13.47
CA MET A 202 -2.70 -6.24 -13.58
C MET A 202 -3.07 -7.01 -12.32
N ILE A 203 -4.19 -6.65 -11.70
CA ILE A 203 -4.76 -7.35 -10.55
C ILE A 203 -6.05 -8.04 -10.95
N SER A 204 -6.25 -9.24 -10.43
CA SER A 204 -7.47 -10.03 -10.64
C SER A 204 -7.90 -10.68 -9.32
N PRO A 205 -9.21 -10.83 -9.05
CA PRO A 205 -9.73 -11.58 -7.90
C PRO A 205 -9.42 -13.08 -7.99
N VAL A 206 -9.13 -13.59 -9.17
CA VAL A 206 -8.82 -14.99 -9.42
C VAL A 206 -7.38 -15.11 -9.91
N SER A 207 -6.62 -16.01 -9.29
CA SER A 207 -5.27 -16.38 -9.76
C SER A 207 -5.41 -17.08 -11.13
N ALA A 208 -5.26 -16.32 -12.20
CA ALA A 208 -5.07 -16.90 -13.51
C ALA A 208 -3.65 -17.50 -13.55
N GLY A 209 -3.52 -18.80 -13.68
CA GLY A 209 -2.30 -19.61 -13.57
C GLY A 209 -1.12 -19.26 -14.50
N GLY A 210 -0.98 -18.02 -14.91
CA GLY A 210 0.01 -17.52 -15.87
C GLY A 210 1.08 -16.56 -15.31
N GLY A 211 1.22 -16.40 -14.00
CA GLY A 211 2.35 -15.64 -13.42
C GLY A 211 2.33 -14.10 -13.59
N PHE A 212 1.44 -13.56 -14.40
CA PHE A 212 1.38 -12.13 -14.74
C PHE A 212 0.29 -11.35 -14.00
N THR A 213 -0.61 -12.03 -13.31
CA THR A 213 -1.69 -11.43 -12.52
C THR A 213 -1.48 -11.66 -11.04
N ARG A 214 -1.47 -10.59 -10.25
CA ARG A 214 -1.45 -10.67 -8.79
C ARG A 214 -2.86 -10.70 -8.24
N THR A 215 -3.05 -11.44 -7.15
CA THR A 215 -4.36 -11.58 -6.49
C THR A 215 -4.58 -10.63 -5.32
N GLY A 216 -3.54 -9.93 -4.85
CA GLY A 216 -3.64 -9.04 -3.69
C GLY A 216 -2.87 -7.76 -3.89
N ILE A 217 -3.31 -6.70 -3.21
CA ILE A 217 -2.63 -5.40 -3.15
C ILE A 217 -1.68 -5.35 -1.99
N GLY A 218 -2.11 -5.86 -0.85
CA GLY A 218 -1.34 -5.89 0.37
C GLY A 218 -2.09 -6.62 1.48
N THR A 219 -1.40 -6.87 2.58
CA THR A 219 -1.96 -7.51 3.76
C THR A 219 -2.01 -6.50 4.90
N ILE A 220 -3.18 -6.37 5.52
CA ILE A 220 -3.43 -5.50 6.66
C ILE A 220 -3.67 -6.37 7.89
N VAL A 221 -3.12 -5.95 9.01
CA VAL A 221 -3.20 -6.62 10.31
C VAL A 221 -3.67 -5.63 11.36
N ASP A 222 -4.65 -6.05 12.15
CA ASP A 222 -5.09 -5.31 13.32
C ASP A 222 -4.17 -5.65 14.51
N MET A 223 -3.35 -4.68 14.91
CA MET A 223 -2.40 -4.84 16.02
C MET A 223 -3.04 -4.76 17.39
N ASP A 224 -4.30 -4.32 17.49
CA ASP A 224 -5.04 -4.24 18.75
C ASP A 224 -5.76 -5.57 19.08
N SER A 225 -5.88 -6.48 18.12
CA SER A 225 -6.54 -7.78 18.23
C SER A 225 -5.57 -8.95 18.22
N LEU A 226 -4.50 -8.88 19.00
CA LEU A 226 -3.51 -9.96 19.08
C LEU A 226 -4.02 -11.13 19.91
N GLU A 227 -3.78 -12.35 19.41
CA GLU A 227 -4.09 -13.61 20.07
C GLU A 227 -2.80 -14.45 20.19
N VAL A 228 -2.75 -15.27 21.23
CA VAL A 228 -1.65 -16.22 21.41
C VAL A 228 -2.14 -17.59 20.96
N GLU A 229 -1.58 -18.11 19.90
CA GLU A 229 -1.83 -19.46 19.44
C GLU A 229 -0.80 -20.40 20.07
N VAL A 230 -1.28 -21.38 20.82
CA VAL A 230 -0.44 -22.27 21.63
C VAL A 230 -0.65 -23.71 21.20
N ASP A 231 0.44 -24.37 20.83
CA ASP A 231 0.42 -25.80 20.54
C ASP A 231 0.46 -26.62 21.83
N VAL A 232 -0.64 -27.30 22.11
CA VAL A 232 -0.77 -28.15 23.29
C VAL A 232 -0.72 -29.62 22.90
N ASN A 233 0.17 -30.39 23.52
CA ASN A 233 0.23 -31.82 23.29
C ASN A 233 -1.08 -32.51 23.74
N GLU A 234 -1.57 -33.45 22.91
CA GLU A 234 -2.84 -34.17 23.09
C GLU A 234 -2.97 -34.84 24.48
N SER A 235 -1.88 -35.29 25.06
CA SER A 235 -1.84 -35.93 26.41
C SER A 235 -2.31 -34.98 27.54
N TYR A 236 -2.31 -33.67 27.31
CA TYR A 236 -2.70 -32.68 28.30
C TYR A 236 -4.14 -32.16 28.10
N ILE A 237 -4.80 -32.46 26.99
CA ILE A 237 -6.16 -31.96 26.66
C ILE A 237 -7.17 -32.38 27.74
N ASN A 238 -7.09 -33.61 28.24
CA ASN A 238 -7.98 -34.11 29.28
C ASN A 238 -7.79 -33.47 30.67
N ARG A 239 -6.69 -32.78 30.90
CA ARG A 239 -6.41 -32.03 32.13
C ARG A 239 -6.91 -30.58 32.04
N GLY A 240 -7.27 -30.12 30.86
CA GLY A 240 -7.70 -28.74 30.57
C GLY A 240 -9.13 -28.40 30.90
N SER A 241 -9.95 -29.35 31.40
CA SER A 241 -11.37 -29.08 31.73
C SER A 241 -11.57 -28.06 32.86
N THR A 242 -10.55 -27.76 33.64
CA THR A 242 -10.56 -26.72 34.69
C THR A 242 -10.06 -25.36 34.18
N TRP A 243 -9.59 -25.26 32.90
CA TRP A 243 -8.95 -24.06 32.37
C TRP A 243 -9.89 -23.06 31.74
N SER A 244 -11.08 -23.48 31.32
CA SER A 244 -12.06 -22.58 30.68
C SER A 244 -12.57 -21.45 31.60
N ALA A 245 -12.42 -21.57 32.90
CA ALA A 245 -12.89 -20.54 33.89
C ALA A 245 -11.82 -19.47 34.20
N SER A 246 -10.52 -19.73 33.97
CA SER A 246 -9.45 -18.78 34.30
C SER A 246 -8.97 -17.95 33.11
N TYR A 247 -9.31 -18.34 31.89
CA TYR A 247 -8.84 -17.67 30.66
C TYR A 247 -9.50 -16.30 30.42
N ASN A 248 -10.54 -15.99 31.17
CA ASN A 248 -11.27 -14.73 31.00
C ASN A 248 -10.67 -13.55 31.80
N LYS A 249 -9.45 -13.65 32.33
CA LYS A 249 -8.88 -12.63 33.23
C LYS A 249 -7.44 -12.20 32.92
N SER A 250 -6.87 -12.55 31.80
CA SER A 250 -5.63 -11.89 31.34
C SER A 250 -5.98 -10.73 30.41
N LYS A 251 -6.41 -9.62 31.01
CA LYS A 251 -6.33 -8.32 30.38
C LYS A 251 -4.88 -8.11 29.96
N CYS A 252 -4.66 -7.95 28.66
CA CYS A 252 -3.41 -7.48 28.11
C CYS A 252 -2.98 -6.24 28.88
N LEU A 253 -1.78 -6.29 29.45
CA LEU A 253 -1.07 -5.12 29.92
C LEU A 253 -0.64 -4.33 28.69
N SER A 254 -1.27 -3.19 28.49
CA SER A 254 -0.82 -2.11 27.62
C SER A 254 0.47 -1.48 28.14
#